data_fed756c61e8c2e023725701794e5e9eb
#
_entry.id   fed756c61e8c2e023725701794e5e9eb
#
_cell.length_a   1.000
_cell.length_b   1.000
_cell.length_c   1.000
_cell.angle_alpha   90.00
_cell.angle_beta   90.00
_cell.angle_gamma   90.00
#
_symmetry.space_group_name_H-M   'P 1'
#
loop_
_entity.id
_entity.type
_entity.pdbx_description
1 polymer ?
#
loop_
_entity_poly.entity_id
_entity_poly.type
_entity_poly.pdbx_seq_one_letter_code
_entity_poly.pdbx_strand_id
1 'polypeptide(L)'
;MIAAIFILQASKIRGEREFAMNTNTITINSKKAIPGINDVATKCPAAANMWGSKNACSPNEVSAGNNKMAWFVCPDCKQELKAPVCNVVNSLLHDNTGCPVCAGRKAVFGVNDLATMYPKAAAMWSGKNDYAPSEIPARSSRRAIFACPDCKQEFVTSVHNMTRAIASGVTCCPNCRMRGNTIGAIYKDEYGSPKSVGTTMTMKDGSKATCTAYHGVNNITVEFEDGFVLYHARWNQFIRGVLHHGQKTTEE
;
A
#
# COMPACT_ATOMS: atom_id res chain seq x y z
N MET A 1 -9.44 -24.30 -64.20
CA MET A 1 -10.09 -24.96 -63.01
C MET A 1 -9.51 -24.51 -61.65
N ILE A 2 -8.36 -23.89 -61.59
CA ILE A 2 -7.74 -23.48 -60.30
C ILE A 2 -8.26 -22.12 -59.79
N ALA A 3 -8.69 -21.21 -60.66
CA ALA A 3 -9.18 -19.86 -60.26
C ALA A 3 -10.57 -19.88 -59.57
N ALA A 4 -11.43 -20.82 -59.89
CA ALA A 4 -12.77 -20.93 -59.30
C ALA A 4 -12.76 -21.43 -57.85
N ILE A 5 -11.76 -22.26 -57.47
CA ILE A 5 -11.66 -22.81 -56.12
C ILE A 5 -11.16 -21.72 -55.12
N PHE A 6 -10.29 -20.79 -55.56
CA PHE A 6 -9.81 -19.70 -54.72
C PHE A 6 -10.89 -18.65 -54.41
N ILE A 7 -11.82 -18.39 -55.33
CA ILE A 7 -12.91 -17.43 -55.14
C ILE A 7 -13.96 -17.99 -54.14
N LEU A 8 -14.23 -19.29 -54.18
CA LEU A 8 -15.16 -19.95 -53.24
C LEU A 8 -14.60 -20.02 -51.80
N GLN A 9 -13.29 -20.20 -51.65
CA GLN A 9 -12.68 -20.17 -50.31
C GLN A 9 -12.59 -18.76 -49.74
N ALA A 10 -12.35 -17.72 -50.55
CA ALA A 10 -12.33 -16.33 -50.10
C ALA A 10 -13.72 -15.83 -49.66
N SER A 11 -14.77 -16.26 -50.34
CA SER A 11 -16.16 -15.91 -49.97
C SER A 11 -16.60 -16.58 -48.64
N LYS A 12 -16.17 -17.80 -48.39
CA LYS A 12 -16.50 -18.50 -47.15
C LYS A 12 -15.80 -17.88 -45.94
N ILE A 13 -14.55 -17.46 -46.10
CA ILE A 13 -13.80 -16.75 -45.01
C ILE A 13 -14.41 -15.38 -44.73
N ARG A 14 -14.90 -14.65 -45.73
CA ARG A 14 -15.60 -13.37 -45.52
C ARG A 14 -16.94 -13.56 -44.80
N GLY A 15 -17.73 -14.54 -45.17
CA GLY A 15 -18.99 -14.82 -44.52
C GLY A 15 -18.86 -15.19 -43.05
N GLU A 16 -17.86 -15.98 -42.71
CA GLU A 16 -17.59 -16.35 -41.32
C GLU A 16 -17.08 -15.17 -40.46
N ARG A 17 -16.31 -14.24 -41.03
CA ARG A 17 -15.89 -13.01 -40.32
C ARG A 17 -17.03 -12.00 -40.16
N GLU A 18 -17.86 -11.82 -41.14
CA GLU A 18 -19.03 -10.93 -41.04
C GLU A 18 -20.05 -11.48 -40.05
N PHE A 19 -20.27 -12.78 -40.01
CA PHE A 19 -21.18 -13.40 -39.05
C PHE A 19 -20.66 -13.30 -37.61
N ALA A 20 -19.34 -13.49 -37.38
CA ALA A 20 -18.71 -13.34 -36.06
C ALA A 20 -18.71 -11.89 -35.58
N MET A 21 -18.49 -10.89 -36.44
CA MET A 21 -18.54 -9.48 -36.07
C MET A 21 -19.97 -9.00 -35.76
N ASN A 22 -20.99 -9.50 -36.48
CA ASN A 22 -22.35 -9.06 -36.25
C ASN A 22 -22.97 -9.62 -34.97
N THR A 23 -22.58 -10.81 -34.51
CA THR A 23 -23.02 -11.37 -33.23
C THR A 23 -22.41 -10.68 -32.01
N ASN A 24 -21.17 -10.20 -32.11
CA ASN A 24 -20.53 -9.48 -31.01
C ASN A 24 -21.03 -8.03 -30.82
N THR A 25 -21.48 -7.37 -31.87
CA THR A 25 -21.94 -5.98 -31.79
C THR A 25 -23.34 -5.86 -31.20
N ILE A 26 -24.21 -6.86 -31.39
CA ILE A 26 -25.62 -6.87 -30.93
C ILE A 26 -25.69 -7.15 -29.41
N THR A 27 -24.71 -7.85 -28.80
CA THR A 27 -24.77 -8.32 -27.43
C THR A 27 -24.23 -7.34 -26.42
N ILE A 28 -23.36 -6.41 -26.79
CA ILE A 28 -22.68 -5.49 -25.86
C ILE A 28 -23.61 -4.39 -25.30
N ASN A 29 -24.67 -4.04 -26.02
CA ASN A 29 -25.60 -2.97 -25.63
C ASN A 29 -26.98 -3.44 -25.15
N SER A 30 -27.24 -4.74 -25.04
CA SER A 30 -28.53 -5.23 -24.55
C SER A 30 -28.64 -5.07 -23.01
N LYS A 31 -29.59 -4.27 -22.58
CA LYS A 31 -29.96 -4.15 -21.14
C LYS A 31 -30.68 -5.41 -20.64
N LYS A 32 -31.15 -6.29 -21.54
CA LYS A 32 -31.81 -7.56 -21.23
C LYS A 32 -30.76 -8.66 -21.13
N ALA A 33 -30.85 -9.49 -20.11
CA ALA A 33 -29.99 -10.66 -19.97
C ALA A 33 -30.29 -11.68 -21.06
N ILE A 34 -29.25 -12.22 -21.66
CA ILE A 34 -29.28 -13.37 -22.58
C ILE A 34 -28.32 -14.38 -21.95
N PRO A 35 -28.88 -15.46 -21.32
CA PRO A 35 -28.07 -16.47 -20.65
C PRO A 35 -27.03 -17.08 -21.61
N GLY A 36 -25.81 -17.26 -21.13
CA GLY A 36 -24.67 -17.76 -21.91
C GLY A 36 -24.00 -16.73 -22.84
N ILE A 37 -24.51 -15.48 -22.91
CA ILE A 37 -23.98 -14.45 -23.81
C ILE A 37 -23.53 -13.18 -23.06
N ASN A 38 -24.46 -12.50 -22.37
CA ASN A 38 -24.16 -11.20 -21.71
C ASN A 38 -24.55 -11.16 -20.23
N ASP A 39 -24.98 -12.29 -19.69
CA ASP A 39 -25.31 -12.42 -18.27
C ASP A 39 -24.05 -12.31 -17.37
N VAL A 40 -24.29 -12.05 -16.08
CA VAL A 40 -23.20 -11.87 -15.08
C VAL A 40 -22.36 -13.13 -14.95
N ALA A 41 -22.99 -14.31 -14.91
CA ALA A 41 -22.28 -15.56 -14.71
C ALA A 41 -21.32 -15.88 -15.86
N THR A 42 -21.75 -15.59 -17.10
CA THR A 42 -20.94 -15.81 -18.30
C THR A 42 -19.85 -14.75 -18.47
N LYS A 43 -20.17 -13.45 -18.28
CA LYS A 43 -19.23 -12.34 -18.52
C LYS A 43 -18.24 -12.12 -17.38
N CYS A 44 -18.66 -12.39 -16.16
CA CYS A 44 -17.81 -12.19 -14.97
C CYS A 44 -18.13 -13.26 -13.92
N PRO A 45 -17.56 -14.47 -14.04
CA PRO A 45 -17.76 -15.54 -13.05
C PRO A 45 -17.38 -15.12 -11.63
N ALA A 46 -16.40 -14.23 -11.48
CA ALA A 46 -16.00 -13.67 -10.18
C ALA A 46 -17.16 -12.88 -9.53
N ALA A 47 -17.92 -12.10 -10.31
CA ALA A 47 -19.10 -11.39 -9.81
C ALA A 47 -20.24 -12.35 -9.47
N ALA A 48 -20.40 -13.43 -10.24
CA ALA A 48 -21.36 -14.48 -9.94
C ALA A 48 -21.03 -15.22 -8.63
N ASN A 49 -19.76 -15.47 -8.36
CA ASN A 49 -19.28 -16.04 -7.07
C ASN A 49 -19.52 -15.11 -5.87
N MET A 50 -19.66 -13.83 -6.12
CA MET A 50 -20.02 -12.84 -5.10
C MET A 50 -21.53 -12.66 -4.95
N TRP A 51 -22.35 -13.29 -5.78
CA TRP A 51 -23.81 -13.06 -5.83
C TRP A 51 -24.48 -13.43 -4.51
N GLY A 52 -25.12 -12.45 -3.87
CA GLY A 52 -25.75 -12.64 -2.56
C GLY A 52 -27.09 -13.35 -2.63
N SER A 53 -27.40 -14.17 -1.64
CA SER A 53 -28.66 -14.90 -1.52
C SER A 53 -29.90 -14.01 -1.32
N LYS A 54 -29.70 -12.73 -0.99
CA LYS A 54 -30.78 -11.74 -0.87
C LYS A 54 -31.32 -11.25 -2.22
N ASN A 55 -30.71 -11.64 -3.34
CA ASN A 55 -31.21 -11.32 -4.67
C ASN A 55 -32.38 -12.23 -5.04
N ALA A 56 -33.43 -11.65 -5.63
CA ALA A 56 -34.61 -12.40 -6.10
C ALA A 56 -34.36 -13.18 -7.40
N CYS A 57 -33.23 -12.95 -8.08
CA CYS A 57 -32.87 -13.57 -9.36
C CYS A 57 -31.42 -14.10 -9.29
N SER A 58 -31.13 -15.04 -10.20
CA SER A 58 -29.81 -15.62 -10.36
C SER A 58 -28.88 -14.72 -11.21
N PRO A 59 -27.55 -14.87 -11.14
CA PRO A 59 -26.63 -14.10 -11.96
C PRO A 59 -26.75 -14.38 -13.45
N ASN A 60 -27.38 -15.49 -13.88
CA ASN A 60 -27.66 -15.80 -15.26
C ASN A 60 -28.86 -15.00 -15.84
N GLU A 61 -29.68 -14.45 -14.95
CA GLU A 61 -30.88 -13.68 -15.34
C GLU A 61 -30.64 -12.18 -15.39
N VAL A 62 -29.43 -11.74 -15.09
CA VAL A 62 -29.05 -10.32 -15.05
C VAL A 62 -27.90 -10.07 -16.01
N SER A 63 -28.03 -9.06 -16.89
CA SER A 63 -26.95 -8.69 -17.79
C SER A 63 -25.80 -8.01 -17.01
N ALA A 64 -24.56 -8.28 -17.41
CA ALA A 64 -23.33 -7.74 -16.78
C ALA A 64 -23.26 -6.21 -16.79
N GLY A 65 -23.87 -5.55 -17.79
CA GLY A 65 -23.97 -4.08 -17.88
C GLY A 65 -25.17 -3.46 -17.16
N ASN A 66 -25.89 -4.22 -16.31
CA ASN A 66 -27.10 -3.75 -15.65
C ASN A 66 -26.81 -2.76 -14.52
N ASN A 67 -27.53 -1.63 -14.49
CA ASN A 67 -27.41 -0.62 -13.44
C ASN A 67 -28.27 -0.91 -12.19
N LYS A 68 -29.06 -1.99 -12.19
CA LYS A 68 -29.86 -2.36 -11.02
C LYS A 68 -28.95 -2.72 -9.85
N MET A 69 -29.41 -2.35 -8.65
CA MET A 69 -28.75 -2.71 -7.40
C MET A 69 -28.92 -4.19 -7.12
N ALA A 70 -27.83 -4.87 -6.83
CA ALA A 70 -27.83 -6.25 -6.36
C ALA A 70 -27.02 -6.38 -5.08
N TRP A 71 -27.28 -7.45 -4.34
CA TRP A 71 -26.52 -7.84 -3.17
C TRP A 71 -25.36 -8.74 -3.57
N PHE A 72 -24.21 -8.48 -3.02
CA PHE A 72 -23.01 -9.28 -3.19
C PHE A 72 -22.39 -9.59 -1.83
N VAL A 73 -21.70 -10.72 -1.72
CA VAL A 73 -20.92 -11.10 -0.53
C VAL A 73 -19.47 -11.23 -0.95
N CYS A 74 -18.58 -10.47 -0.35
CA CYS A 74 -17.16 -10.55 -0.67
C CYS A 74 -16.57 -11.88 -0.20
N PRO A 75 -15.88 -12.65 -1.06
CA PRO A 75 -15.27 -13.92 -0.65
C PRO A 75 -14.14 -13.75 0.36
N ASP A 76 -13.46 -12.60 0.36
CA ASP A 76 -12.30 -12.34 1.23
C ASP A 76 -12.72 -11.85 2.62
N CYS A 77 -13.42 -10.71 2.68
CA CYS A 77 -13.80 -10.09 3.96
C CYS A 77 -15.18 -10.52 4.49
N LYS A 78 -15.93 -11.34 3.74
CA LYS A 78 -17.28 -11.84 4.05
C LYS A 78 -18.34 -10.75 4.26
N GLN A 79 -18.01 -9.50 3.91
CA GLN A 79 -18.95 -8.40 4.05
C GLN A 79 -19.96 -8.38 2.91
N GLU A 80 -21.21 -8.10 3.28
CA GLU A 80 -22.29 -7.86 2.32
C GLU A 80 -22.20 -6.44 1.76
N LEU A 81 -22.42 -6.29 0.48
CA LEU A 81 -22.51 -5.00 -0.18
C LEU A 81 -23.69 -4.96 -1.14
N LYS A 82 -24.33 -3.81 -1.24
CA LYS A 82 -25.37 -3.53 -2.22
C LYS A 82 -24.82 -2.51 -3.21
N ALA A 83 -24.72 -2.89 -4.48
CA ALA A 83 -24.11 -2.07 -5.51
C ALA A 83 -24.76 -2.31 -6.87
N PRO A 84 -24.64 -1.36 -7.83
CA PRO A 84 -25.01 -1.61 -9.22
C PRO A 84 -24.20 -2.78 -9.79
N VAL A 85 -24.86 -3.69 -10.49
CA VAL A 85 -24.22 -4.87 -11.08
C VAL A 85 -23.03 -4.47 -11.97
N CYS A 86 -23.24 -3.51 -12.87
CA CYS A 86 -22.19 -3.05 -13.79
C CYS A 86 -20.94 -2.52 -13.05
N ASN A 87 -21.10 -1.89 -11.88
CA ASN A 87 -19.97 -1.35 -11.13
C ASN A 87 -19.09 -2.47 -10.54
N VAL A 88 -19.73 -3.51 -10.00
CA VAL A 88 -19.01 -4.68 -9.47
C VAL A 88 -18.33 -5.45 -10.60
N VAL A 89 -19.06 -5.71 -11.68
CA VAL A 89 -18.54 -6.39 -12.89
C VAL A 89 -17.35 -5.62 -13.48
N ASN A 90 -17.51 -4.32 -13.75
CA ASN A 90 -16.43 -3.49 -14.30
C ASN A 90 -15.22 -3.44 -13.36
N SER A 91 -15.44 -3.35 -12.05
CA SER A 91 -14.34 -3.37 -11.08
C SER A 91 -13.53 -4.66 -11.17
N LEU A 92 -14.21 -5.81 -11.22
CA LEU A 92 -13.56 -7.12 -11.29
C LEU A 92 -12.88 -7.38 -12.64
N LEU A 93 -13.46 -6.91 -13.75
CA LEU A 93 -12.86 -7.03 -15.10
C LEU A 93 -11.60 -6.18 -15.27
N HIS A 94 -11.36 -5.18 -14.40
CA HIS A 94 -10.15 -4.34 -14.38
C HIS A 94 -9.23 -4.69 -13.22
N ASP A 95 -9.19 -5.95 -12.81
CA ASP A 95 -8.32 -6.48 -11.76
C ASP A 95 -8.45 -5.79 -10.38
N ASN A 96 -9.63 -5.20 -10.12
CA ASN A 96 -9.97 -4.67 -8.80
C ASN A 96 -10.80 -5.68 -8.00
N THR A 97 -10.89 -5.46 -6.68
CA THR A 97 -11.54 -6.41 -5.75
C THR A 97 -13.08 -6.47 -5.90
N GLY A 98 -13.72 -5.53 -6.59
CA GLY A 98 -15.18 -5.38 -6.59
C GLY A 98 -15.79 -4.99 -5.22
N CYS A 99 -15.04 -5.13 -4.14
CA CYS A 99 -15.47 -4.87 -2.77
C CYS A 99 -14.91 -3.54 -2.24
N PRO A 100 -15.75 -2.59 -1.80
CA PRO A 100 -15.29 -1.30 -1.25
C PRO A 100 -14.55 -1.45 0.08
N VAL A 101 -14.79 -2.52 0.83
CA VAL A 101 -14.10 -2.80 2.10
C VAL A 101 -12.67 -3.27 1.83
N CYS A 102 -12.48 -4.27 0.97
CA CYS A 102 -11.16 -4.75 0.57
C CYS A 102 -10.35 -3.68 -0.18
N ALA A 103 -11.03 -2.85 -0.98
CA ALA A 103 -10.41 -1.70 -1.65
C ALA A 103 -10.06 -0.54 -0.71
N GLY A 104 -10.37 -0.60 0.59
CA GLY A 104 -10.10 0.45 1.55
C GLY A 104 -10.90 1.74 1.35
N ARG A 105 -12.04 1.66 0.66
CA ARG A 105 -12.96 2.80 0.43
C ARG A 105 -14.03 2.93 1.49
N LYS A 106 -14.36 1.84 2.19
CA LYS A 106 -15.34 1.80 3.28
C LYS A 106 -14.71 1.15 4.50
N ALA A 107 -14.80 1.80 5.65
CA ALA A 107 -14.42 1.22 6.93
C ALA A 107 -15.52 0.26 7.42
N VAL A 108 -15.08 -0.85 8.00
CA VAL A 108 -15.91 -1.77 8.76
C VAL A 108 -15.15 -2.07 10.05
N PHE A 109 -15.73 -1.68 11.17
CA PHE A 109 -15.17 -1.92 12.51
C PHE A 109 -14.86 -3.41 12.70
N GLY A 110 -13.69 -3.71 13.24
CA GLY A 110 -13.24 -5.08 13.47
C GLY A 110 -12.72 -5.81 12.21
N VAL A 111 -12.76 -5.18 11.02
CA VAL A 111 -12.37 -5.82 9.75
C VAL A 111 -11.19 -5.12 9.08
N ASN A 112 -11.34 -3.84 8.72
CA ASN A 112 -10.33 -3.10 7.97
C ASN A 112 -10.08 -1.68 8.50
N ASP A 113 -10.68 -1.35 9.63
CA ASP A 113 -10.49 -0.04 10.27
C ASP A 113 -9.07 0.10 10.86
N LEU A 114 -8.65 1.36 11.05
CA LEU A 114 -7.32 1.67 11.53
C LEU A 114 -7.08 1.16 12.96
N ALA A 115 -8.09 1.26 13.83
CA ALA A 115 -7.94 0.86 15.23
C ALA A 115 -7.69 -0.63 15.38
N THR A 116 -8.40 -1.44 14.59
CA THR A 116 -8.26 -2.91 14.59
C THR A 116 -6.96 -3.35 13.90
N MET A 117 -6.68 -2.82 12.71
CA MET A 117 -5.55 -3.28 11.90
C MET A 117 -4.20 -2.75 12.37
N TYR A 118 -4.17 -1.53 12.93
CA TYR A 118 -2.95 -0.86 13.36
C TYR A 118 -3.14 -0.14 14.70
N PRO A 119 -3.23 -0.86 15.83
CA PRO A 119 -3.43 -0.27 17.15
C PRO A 119 -2.38 0.79 17.52
N LYS A 120 -1.12 0.60 17.07
CA LYS A 120 -0.05 1.58 17.25
C LYS A 120 -0.34 2.91 16.56
N ALA A 121 -0.92 2.88 15.36
CA ALA A 121 -1.33 4.10 14.66
C ALA A 121 -2.53 4.77 15.34
N ALA A 122 -3.48 3.96 15.82
CA ALA A 122 -4.64 4.45 16.56
C ALA A 122 -4.24 5.12 17.89
N ALA A 123 -3.24 4.59 18.58
CA ALA A 123 -2.69 5.18 19.80
C ALA A 123 -2.01 6.56 19.58
N MET A 124 -1.59 6.83 18.34
CA MET A 124 -1.02 8.14 17.93
C MET A 124 -2.07 9.10 17.38
N TRP A 125 -3.33 8.71 17.34
CA TRP A 125 -4.42 9.51 16.78
C TRP A 125 -4.69 10.73 17.63
N SER A 126 -4.68 11.93 17.02
CA SER A 126 -5.01 13.16 17.76
C SER A 126 -6.52 13.30 17.92
N GLY A 127 -6.94 13.79 19.11
CA GLY A 127 -8.34 14.14 19.38
C GLY A 127 -8.87 15.32 18.55
N LYS A 128 -8.01 15.98 17.75
CA LYS A 128 -8.39 17.06 16.83
C LYS A 128 -8.94 16.58 15.50
N ASN A 129 -8.93 15.27 15.25
CA ASN A 129 -9.58 14.71 14.07
C ASN A 129 -11.10 14.64 14.25
N ASP A 130 -11.85 14.93 13.19
CA ASP A 130 -13.34 14.93 13.19
C ASP A 130 -13.95 13.53 13.24
N TYR A 131 -13.15 12.47 13.21
CA TYR A 131 -13.57 11.07 13.16
C TYR A 131 -12.63 10.18 13.97
N ALA A 132 -13.14 9.05 14.43
CA ALA A 132 -12.36 8.09 15.20
C ALA A 132 -11.49 7.17 14.29
N PRO A 133 -10.41 6.58 14.82
CA PRO A 133 -9.61 5.62 14.06
C PRO A 133 -10.37 4.33 13.69
N SER A 134 -11.48 4.03 14.36
CA SER A 134 -12.40 2.94 14.02
C SER A 134 -13.32 3.23 12.83
N GLU A 135 -13.42 4.50 12.42
CA GLU A 135 -14.29 4.94 11.33
C GLU A 135 -13.55 5.13 10.01
N ILE A 136 -12.26 4.90 9.99
CA ILE A 136 -11.43 5.06 8.79
C ILE A 136 -10.72 3.76 8.42
N PRO A 137 -10.71 3.39 7.11
CA PRO A 137 -9.97 2.21 6.69
C PRO A 137 -8.46 2.41 6.84
N ALA A 138 -7.74 1.38 7.25
CA ALA A 138 -6.28 1.40 7.44
C ALA A 138 -5.48 1.75 6.16
N ARG A 139 -6.08 1.54 4.97
CA ARG A 139 -5.48 1.86 3.67
C ARG A 139 -5.97 3.19 3.08
N SER A 140 -6.64 4.02 3.87
CA SER A 140 -7.20 5.29 3.41
C SER A 140 -6.11 6.30 3.04
N SER A 141 -6.29 6.99 1.91
CA SER A 141 -5.47 8.14 1.51
C SER A 141 -5.85 9.43 2.27
N ARG A 142 -6.91 9.41 3.07
CA ARG A 142 -7.32 10.56 3.89
C ARG A 142 -6.18 11.00 4.82
N ARG A 143 -6.01 12.30 4.93
CA ARG A 143 -5.04 12.89 5.87
C ARG A 143 -5.66 12.97 7.26
N ALA A 144 -4.84 12.71 8.27
CA ALA A 144 -5.21 12.81 9.67
C ALA A 144 -4.07 13.41 10.50
N ILE A 145 -4.40 13.91 11.66
CA ILE A 145 -3.46 14.45 12.64
C ILE A 145 -3.05 13.31 13.57
N PHE A 146 -1.75 13.13 13.72
CA PHE A 146 -1.17 12.15 14.64
C PHE A 146 -0.24 12.84 15.64
N ALA A 147 -0.22 12.39 16.88
CA ALA A 147 0.72 12.84 17.90
C ALA A 147 1.89 11.86 17.99
N CYS A 148 3.10 12.35 17.82
CA CYS A 148 4.30 11.52 17.94
C CYS A 148 4.53 11.09 19.38
N PRO A 149 4.73 9.80 19.68
CA PRO A 149 5.00 9.34 21.04
C PRO A 149 6.35 9.80 21.57
N ASP A 150 7.35 10.05 20.68
CA ASP A 150 8.70 10.40 21.05
C ASP A 150 8.87 11.91 21.31
N CYS A 151 8.53 12.75 20.32
CA CYS A 151 8.72 14.19 20.41
C CYS A 151 7.47 14.97 20.86
N LYS A 152 6.34 14.29 21.07
CA LYS A 152 5.04 14.85 21.47
C LYS A 152 4.44 15.87 20.48
N GLN A 153 5.07 16.07 19.33
CA GLN A 153 4.59 17.00 18.30
C GLN A 153 3.50 16.36 17.46
N GLU A 154 2.49 17.15 17.12
CA GLU A 154 1.47 16.75 16.16
C GLU A 154 1.97 16.95 14.72
N PHE A 155 1.58 16.05 13.85
CA PHE A 155 1.88 16.13 12.42
C PHE A 155 0.75 15.56 11.59
N VAL A 156 0.64 15.99 10.34
CA VAL A 156 -0.40 15.58 9.42
C VAL A 156 0.19 14.67 8.34
N THR A 157 -0.36 13.47 8.23
CA THR A 157 0.00 12.52 7.16
C THR A 157 -1.23 11.73 6.70
N SER A 158 -1.15 11.02 5.57
CA SER A 158 -2.23 10.11 5.20
C SER A 158 -2.21 8.86 6.07
N VAL A 159 -3.40 8.30 6.35
CA VAL A 159 -3.53 7.05 7.10
C VAL A 159 -2.70 5.93 6.46
N HIS A 160 -2.74 5.82 5.12
CA HIS A 160 -1.93 4.85 4.38
C HIS A 160 -0.42 5.01 4.60
N ASN A 161 0.09 6.25 4.58
CA ASN A 161 1.52 6.48 4.84
C ASN A 161 1.88 6.14 6.29
N MET A 162 1.00 6.44 7.24
CA MET A 162 1.19 6.09 8.64
C MET A 162 1.25 4.59 8.84
N THR A 163 0.29 3.85 8.31
CA THR A 163 0.25 2.37 8.44
C THR A 163 1.44 1.72 7.75
N ARG A 164 1.84 2.22 6.57
CA ARG A 164 3.02 1.72 5.86
C ARG A 164 4.32 1.96 6.64
N ALA A 165 4.48 3.13 7.24
CA ALA A 165 5.65 3.43 8.07
C ALA A 165 5.73 2.52 9.29
N ILE A 166 4.61 2.32 10.00
CA ILE A 166 4.55 1.39 11.14
C ILE A 166 4.87 -0.04 10.72
N ALA A 167 4.32 -0.50 9.59
CA ALA A 167 4.60 -1.84 9.07
C ALA A 167 6.08 -2.03 8.69
N SER A 168 6.74 -0.96 8.22
CA SER A 168 8.18 -0.97 7.89
C SER A 168 9.08 -0.65 9.09
N GLY A 169 8.53 -0.40 10.28
CA GLY A 169 9.30 -0.04 11.48
C GLY A 169 9.97 1.34 11.41
N VAL A 170 9.50 2.25 10.54
CA VAL A 170 10.05 3.60 10.39
C VAL A 170 9.11 4.67 10.93
N THR A 171 9.66 5.80 11.40
CA THR A 171 8.85 6.91 11.86
C THR A 171 8.24 7.71 10.71
N CYS A 172 6.95 8.04 10.84
CA CYS A 172 6.27 9.02 9.97
C CYS A 172 6.43 10.46 10.46
N CYS A 173 6.88 10.67 11.68
CA CYS A 173 7.02 12.00 12.25
C CYS A 173 8.14 12.78 11.54
N PRO A 174 7.85 13.95 10.92
CA PRO A 174 8.87 14.74 10.23
C PRO A 174 10.01 15.16 11.14
N ASN A 175 9.68 15.57 12.37
CA ASN A 175 10.68 16.04 13.34
C ASN A 175 11.63 14.91 13.78
N CYS A 176 11.08 13.73 14.10
CA CYS A 176 11.88 12.57 14.47
C CYS A 176 12.68 12.02 13.29
N ARG A 177 12.10 12.06 12.09
CA ARG A 177 12.79 11.65 10.85
C ARG A 177 14.01 12.53 10.56
N MET A 178 13.89 13.85 10.76
CA MET A 178 15.02 14.78 10.63
C MET A 178 16.08 14.55 11.71
N ARG A 179 15.66 14.11 12.91
CA ARG A 179 16.55 13.78 14.03
C ARG A 179 17.12 12.36 13.97
N GLY A 180 16.75 11.55 12.97
CA GLY A 180 17.17 10.16 12.87
C GLY A 180 16.47 9.20 13.83
N ASN A 181 15.47 9.66 14.55
CA ASN A 181 14.71 8.81 15.48
C ASN A 181 13.69 7.94 14.72
N THR A 182 13.73 6.65 14.97
CA THR A 182 12.74 5.67 14.47
C THR A 182 11.79 5.27 15.60
N ILE A 183 10.48 5.20 15.32
CA ILE A 183 9.48 4.77 16.30
C ILE A 183 9.73 3.30 16.66
N GLY A 184 10.33 3.04 17.81
CA GLY A 184 10.42 1.71 18.40
C GLY A 184 11.12 0.64 17.54
N ALA A 185 11.83 1.05 16.49
CA ALA A 185 12.72 0.18 15.76
C ALA A 185 14.16 0.49 16.21
N ILE A 186 14.76 -0.43 16.91
CA ILE A 186 16.19 -0.62 16.82
C ILE A 186 16.44 -0.86 15.34
N TYR A 187 16.99 0.12 14.64
CA TYR A 187 17.36 -0.05 13.22
C TYR A 187 18.44 -1.13 13.21
N LYS A 188 18.01 -2.34 12.92
CA LYS A 188 18.96 -3.38 12.51
C LYS A 188 19.27 -3.03 11.05
N ASP A 189 20.52 -2.70 10.77
CA ASP A 189 20.99 -2.70 9.40
C ASP A 189 20.80 -4.11 8.80
N GLU A 190 20.97 -4.24 7.51
CA GLU A 190 20.87 -5.49 6.77
C GLU A 190 21.81 -6.60 7.32
N TYR A 191 22.72 -6.25 8.22
CA TYR A 191 23.71 -7.09 8.92
C TYR A 191 23.46 -7.26 10.41
N GLY A 192 22.34 -6.74 10.96
CA GLY A 192 21.95 -6.99 12.34
C GLY A 192 22.71 -6.23 13.43
N SER A 193 23.54 -5.27 13.06
CA SER A 193 24.30 -4.47 14.04
C SER A 193 23.50 -3.27 14.53
N PRO A 194 23.30 -3.08 15.83
CA PRO A 194 22.69 -1.86 16.35
C PRO A 194 23.63 -0.69 16.04
N LYS A 195 23.15 0.29 15.27
CA LYS A 195 23.79 1.61 15.19
C LYS A 195 23.57 2.30 16.52
N SER A 196 24.47 2.10 17.44
CA SER A 196 24.25 2.52 18.83
C SER A 196 25.42 3.34 19.34
N VAL A 197 25.07 4.29 20.20
CA VAL A 197 26.00 4.88 21.15
C VAL A 197 26.76 3.75 21.87
N GLY A 198 28.07 3.87 21.97
CA GLY A 198 28.95 2.86 22.53
C GLY A 198 29.67 1.98 21.50
N THR A 199 29.32 2.09 20.20
CA THR A 199 30.07 1.39 19.14
C THR A 199 31.49 1.94 19.03
N THR A 200 32.50 1.09 19.14
CA THR A 200 33.91 1.45 18.99
C THR A 200 34.47 0.91 17.69
N MET A 201 35.21 1.72 16.96
CA MET A 201 35.82 1.39 15.68
C MET A 201 37.30 1.79 15.68
N THR A 202 38.12 1.00 15.00
CA THR A 202 39.54 1.37 14.76
C THR A 202 39.61 2.15 13.45
N MET A 203 40.16 3.33 13.49
CA MET A 203 40.38 4.19 12.33
C MET A 203 41.57 3.67 11.50
N LYS A 204 41.69 4.13 10.26
CA LYS A 204 42.80 3.73 9.36
C LYS A 204 44.17 4.16 9.83
N ASP A 205 44.25 5.19 10.67
CA ASP A 205 45.48 5.64 11.31
C ASP A 205 45.87 4.84 12.57
N GLY A 206 45.03 3.83 12.93
CA GLY A 206 45.25 2.99 14.10
C GLY A 206 44.59 3.52 15.38
N SER A 207 44.08 4.75 15.40
CA SER A 207 43.36 5.30 16.54
C SER A 207 42.03 4.60 16.73
N LYS A 208 41.57 4.49 17.99
CA LYS A 208 40.22 3.99 18.27
C LYS A 208 39.29 5.13 18.63
N ALA A 209 38.07 5.02 18.17
CA ALA A 209 37.03 6.00 18.38
C ALA A 209 35.71 5.35 18.75
N THR A 210 34.98 5.95 19.67
CA THR A 210 33.68 5.45 20.17
C THR A 210 32.59 6.45 19.85
N CYS A 211 31.47 5.98 19.30
CA CYS A 211 30.30 6.81 19.08
C CYS A 211 29.62 7.11 20.44
N THR A 212 29.66 8.37 20.90
CA THR A 212 29.07 8.81 22.16
C THR A 212 27.66 9.37 22.00
N ALA A 213 27.31 9.88 20.81
CA ALA A 213 25.94 10.29 20.52
C ALA A 213 25.58 10.02 19.04
N TYR A 214 24.36 9.58 18.80
CA TYR A 214 23.84 9.31 17.47
C TYR A 214 22.56 10.11 17.21
N HIS A 215 22.64 11.12 16.36
CA HIS A 215 21.53 11.97 15.95
C HIS A 215 21.08 11.71 14.51
N GLY A 216 21.67 10.72 13.83
CA GLY A 216 21.40 10.30 12.47
C GLY A 216 22.66 9.98 11.67
N VAL A 217 22.50 9.37 10.47
CA VAL A 217 23.62 8.90 9.64
C VAL A 217 24.63 9.98 9.24
N ASN A 218 24.22 11.23 9.23
CA ASN A 218 25.06 12.39 8.91
C ASN A 218 25.39 13.27 10.13
N ASN A 219 25.04 12.81 11.35
CA ASN A 219 25.23 13.59 12.57
C ASN A 219 25.42 12.66 13.76
N ILE A 220 26.66 12.27 13.99
CA ILE A 220 27.08 11.51 15.17
C ILE A 220 28.17 12.27 15.90
N THR A 221 28.31 12.03 17.21
CA THR A 221 29.44 12.47 17.99
C THR A 221 30.33 11.28 18.27
N VAL A 222 31.61 11.45 18.06
CA VAL A 222 32.61 10.40 18.21
C VAL A 222 33.70 10.91 19.13
N GLU A 223 34.09 10.11 20.12
CA GLU A 223 35.19 10.38 21.05
C GLU A 223 36.35 9.41 20.78
N PHE A 224 37.53 9.93 20.59
CA PHE A 224 38.77 9.17 20.41
C PHE A 224 39.41 8.80 21.77
N GLU A 225 40.26 7.77 21.78
CA GLU A 225 40.90 7.28 23.02
C GLU A 225 41.76 8.37 23.76
N ASP A 226 42.21 9.38 23.07
CA ASP A 226 42.97 10.52 23.64
C ASP A 226 42.06 11.64 24.17
N GLY A 227 40.72 11.45 24.17
CA GLY A 227 39.74 12.41 24.61
C GLY A 227 39.34 13.45 23.56
N PHE A 228 39.83 13.38 22.31
CA PHE A 228 39.37 14.24 21.24
C PHE A 228 37.94 13.91 20.85
N VAL A 229 37.04 14.91 20.80
CA VAL A 229 35.64 14.75 20.45
C VAL A 229 35.34 15.38 19.09
N LEU A 230 34.88 14.56 18.15
CA LEU A 230 34.47 14.98 16.83
C LEU A 230 32.93 15.05 16.75
N TYR A 231 32.40 16.25 16.59
CA TYR A 231 30.98 16.51 16.42
C TYR A 231 30.57 16.45 14.95
N HIS A 232 29.30 16.17 14.68
CA HIS A 232 28.72 16.16 13.32
C HIS A 232 29.41 15.21 12.32
N ALA A 233 30.05 14.17 12.82
CA ALA A 233 30.66 13.15 12.00
C ALA A 233 29.58 12.34 11.25
N ARG A 234 29.97 11.70 10.14
CA ARG A 234 29.08 10.84 9.37
C ARG A 234 29.26 9.38 9.78
N TRP A 235 28.15 8.67 10.04
CA TRP A 235 28.17 7.26 10.42
C TRP A 235 28.95 6.39 9.41
N ASN A 236 28.74 6.62 8.11
CA ASN A 236 29.44 5.86 7.08
C ASN A 236 30.96 6.08 7.05
N GLN A 237 31.45 7.23 7.46
CA GLN A 237 32.89 7.51 7.63
C GLN A 237 33.42 6.82 8.88
N PHE A 238 32.65 6.85 9.98
CA PHE A 238 32.98 6.18 11.22
C PHE A 238 33.14 4.67 11.04
N ILE A 239 32.15 3.97 10.49
CA ILE A 239 32.20 2.50 10.29
C ILE A 239 33.27 2.06 9.28
N ARG A 240 33.71 2.95 8.36
CA ARG A 240 34.81 2.70 7.43
C ARG A 240 36.19 3.03 8.01
N GLY A 241 36.22 3.53 9.24
CA GLY A 241 37.45 3.96 9.88
C GLY A 241 38.18 5.12 9.18
N VAL A 242 37.43 6.01 8.50
CA VAL A 242 38.00 7.12 7.71
C VAL A 242 37.78 8.49 8.35
N LEU A 243 37.41 8.52 9.61
CA LEU A 243 37.39 9.78 10.38
C LEU A 243 38.83 10.17 10.69
N HIS A 244 39.14 11.45 10.49
CA HIS A 244 40.44 11.98 10.81
C HIS A 244 40.40 12.60 12.20
N HIS A 245 41.33 12.23 13.00
CA HIS A 245 41.66 12.82 14.26
C HIS A 245 42.32 14.19 14.01
N GLY A 246 41.68 15.25 14.46
CA GLY A 246 42.26 16.59 14.36
C GLY A 246 43.48 16.70 15.25
N GLN A 247 44.66 16.96 14.68
CA GLN A 247 45.83 17.32 15.47
C GLN A 247 45.51 18.63 16.23
N LYS A 248 45.65 18.61 17.57
CA LYS A 248 45.74 19.86 18.34
C LYS A 248 46.89 20.66 17.74
N THR A 249 46.60 21.78 17.09
CA THR A 249 47.63 22.82 16.91
C THR A 249 48.00 23.30 18.30
N THR A 250 49.13 22.86 18.81
CA THR A 250 49.79 23.50 19.93
C THR A 250 50.17 24.90 19.48
N GLU A 251 49.36 25.87 19.85
CA GLU A 251 49.80 27.26 19.85
C GLU A 251 50.82 27.39 21.00
N GLU A 252 52.08 27.73 20.61
CA GLU A 252 53.08 28.27 21.49
C GLU A 252 52.75 29.72 21.84
#